data_7a2fc3c700d65bcd2f816515addbba24
#
_entry.id   7a2fc3c700d65bcd2f816515addbba24
#
_cell.length_a   1.000
_cell.length_b   1.000
_cell.length_c   1.000
_cell.angle_alpha   90.00
_cell.angle_beta   90.00
_cell.angle_gamma   90.00
#
_symmetry.space_group_name_H-M   'P 1'
#
loop_
_entity.id
_entity.type
_entity.pdbx_description
1 polymer ?
#
loop_
_entity_poly.entity_id
_entity_poly.type
_entity_poly.pdbx_seq_one_letter_code
_entity_poly.pdbx_strand_id
1 'polypeptide(L)'
;MVNSLGRELPEFIGGYRVRPYQGLETAESTAVPVQSKRIVERCQAGQSKLLGSLKEALLACGLKDGMTISFHHSFREGDLVVGQVMEAIGELGIKNLRFAPSAVVNLKNFSLAKYVEDGTITRVEASGIRGELGDRLIDGSVQMDEPAILRPHGARPRAIETGELEIDVAFIAVSASDVYGNCTGQIGTNRCGSLGYSFVDAHNANKVVVITDTLVDYPCCPASISQQYVDYVVKVDQVGDSAKIGAGAARLTKNPRDLMIAQKVVKVIAASRRFADGFSFQTGAGAISIACTKFLAEEMEKKQVKASFALGGITAAIIDMYDAGLVRVVECSQSFDATAASAILSRPGVLEIDNADYSNAFNKGNFLNHLNFGVLGALEVDTDFNVNLLTSSSGKMMGGLGGGPDVAAGADISIVTLPIVRGRTPSVVDRVFTCCTPGETVACVVTQAGIALNPRHRNYAELRERS
;
A
#
# COMPACT_ATOMS: atom_id res chain seq x y z
N MET A 1 12.84 -25.61 -10.64
CA MET A 1 12.70 -25.90 -9.19
C MET A 1 11.25 -25.84 -8.77
N VAL A 2 10.88 -26.48 -7.65
CA VAL A 2 9.48 -26.48 -7.16
C VAL A 2 9.45 -25.72 -5.85
N ASN A 3 8.47 -24.81 -5.65
CA ASN A 3 8.28 -24.10 -4.39
C ASN A 3 7.38 -24.90 -3.42
N SER A 4 7.19 -24.43 -2.18
CA SER A 4 6.36 -25.09 -1.15
C SER A 4 4.87 -25.20 -1.53
N LEU A 5 4.41 -24.48 -2.54
CA LEU A 5 3.05 -24.57 -3.08
C LEU A 5 2.93 -25.58 -4.22
N GLY A 6 3.98 -26.39 -4.50
CA GLY A 6 4.01 -27.36 -5.60
C GLY A 6 4.02 -26.72 -6.99
N ARG A 7 4.49 -25.46 -7.13
CA ARG A 7 4.62 -24.78 -8.41
C ARG A 7 6.02 -24.94 -8.98
N GLU A 8 6.10 -25.31 -10.25
CA GLU A 8 7.35 -25.28 -10.98
C GLU A 8 7.75 -23.86 -11.32
N LEU A 9 9.01 -23.52 -11.07
CA LEU A 9 9.60 -22.22 -11.32
C LEU A 9 10.88 -22.41 -12.14
N PRO A 10 11.20 -21.49 -13.08
CA PRO A 10 12.49 -21.46 -13.73
C PRO A 10 13.59 -21.14 -12.70
N GLU A 11 14.82 -21.52 -12.97
CA GLU A 11 15.95 -21.20 -12.09
C GLU A 11 16.33 -19.73 -12.16
N PHE A 12 16.14 -19.12 -13.34
CA PHE A 12 16.43 -17.70 -13.57
C PHE A 12 15.24 -17.05 -14.28
N ILE A 13 14.95 -15.79 -13.91
CA ILE A 13 14.00 -14.91 -14.58
C ILE A 13 14.69 -13.56 -14.79
N GLY A 14 14.78 -13.10 -16.04
CA GLY A 14 15.42 -11.83 -16.38
C GLY A 14 16.86 -11.70 -15.89
N GLY A 15 17.61 -12.82 -15.86
CA GLY A 15 19.00 -12.84 -15.34
C GLY A 15 19.11 -12.99 -13.82
N TYR A 16 18.02 -12.88 -13.07
CA TYR A 16 17.99 -13.05 -11.63
C TYR A 16 17.74 -14.50 -11.24
N ARG A 17 18.52 -15.03 -10.29
CA ARG A 17 18.29 -16.35 -9.72
C ARG A 17 17.02 -16.33 -8.87
N VAL A 18 16.07 -17.20 -9.20
CA VAL A 18 14.80 -17.33 -8.46
C VAL A 18 15.06 -17.96 -7.10
N ARG A 19 14.49 -17.36 -6.05
CA ARG A 19 14.41 -17.95 -4.71
C ARG A 19 12.99 -18.47 -4.50
N PRO A 20 12.76 -19.79 -4.53
CA PRO A 20 11.43 -20.33 -4.38
C PRO A 20 10.91 -20.12 -2.96
N TYR A 21 9.65 -19.81 -2.82
CA TYR A 21 8.98 -19.76 -1.52
C TYR A 21 8.96 -21.15 -0.88
N GLN A 22 9.41 -21.27 0.38
CA GLN A 22 9.57 -22.52 1.09
C GLN A 22 8.57 -22.68 2.26
N GLY A 23 7.69 -21.72 2.44
CA GLY A 23 6.74 -21.67 3.55
C GLY A 23 7.03 -20.53 4.51
N LEU A 24 6.04 -20.17 5.32
CA LEU A 24 6.15 -19.03 6.24
C LEU A 24 7.17 -19.26 7.36
N GLU A 25 7.21 -20.48 7.92
CA GLU A 25 8.09 -20.83 9.03
C GLU A 25 9.59 -20.89 8.64
N THR A 26 9.87 -21.07 7.35
CA THR A 26 11.23 -21.12 6.83
C THR A 26 11.74 -19.78 6.30
N ALA A 27 10.93 -18.74 6.38
CA ALA A 27 11.28 -17.40 5.93
C ALA A 27 12.33 -16.78 6.88
N GLU A 28 13.60 -17.05 6.60
CA GLU A 28 14.70 -16.36 7.26
C GLU A 28 14.92 -14.98 6.63
N SER A 29 15.19 -13.99 7.48
CA SER A 29 15.66 -12.70 6.99
C SER A 29 17.04 -12.85 6.37
N THR A 30 17.11 -12.73 5.06
CA THR A 30 18.38 -12.65 4.32
C THR A 30 18.87 -11.19 4.20
N ALA A 31 18.22 -10.27 4.89
CA ALA A 31 18.55 -8.87 4.86
C ALA A 31 19.91 -8.66 5.50
N VAL A 32 20.85 -8.14 4.74
CA VAL A 32 22.11 -7.62 5.28
C VAL A 32 21.84 -6.19 5.73
N PRO A 33 22.09 -5.84 7.00
CA PRO A 33 21.94 -4.46 7.45
C PRO A 33 22.81 -3.55 6.56
N VAL A 34 22.17 -2.62 5.85
CA VAL A 34 22.90 -1.62 5.08
C VAL A 34 23.33 -0.54 6.06
N GLN A 35 24.64 -0.26 6.09
CA GLN A 35 25.12 0.93 6.78
C GLN A 35 24.52 2.15 6.08
N SER A 36 24.02 3.10 6.86
CA SER A 36 23.51 4.37 6.34
C SER A 36 24.55 4.99 5.41
N LYS A 37 24.23 5.09 4.13
CA LYS A 37 25.07 5.78 3.14
C LYS A 37 24.84 7.28 3.16
N ARG A 38 24.03 7.78 4.09
CA ARG A 38 23.58 9.16 4.11
C ARG A 38 24.76 10.08 4.39
N ILE A 39 25.19 10.79 3.35
CA ILE A 39 26.10 11.92 3.48
C ILE A 39 25.24 13.09 3.94
N VAL A 40 25.51 13.61 5.13
CA VAL A 40 24.88 14.83 5.61
C VAL A 40 25.63 16.01 5.01
N GLU A 41 25.12 16.55 3.91
CA GLU A 41 25.59 17.83 3.41
C GLU A 41 25.13 18.92 4.36
N ARG A 42 26.07 19.80 4.73
CA ARG A 42 25.77 20.94 5.61
C ARG A 42 25.04 22.01 4.81
N CYS A 43 23.76 22.27 5.12
CA CYS A 43 23.09 23.48 4.66
C CYS A 43 23.67 24.72 5.33
N GLN A 44 23.80 25.79 4.58
CA GLN A 44 24.17 27.10 5.15
C GLN A 44 22.95 27.74 5.85
N ALA A 45 23.20 28.49 6.91
CA ALA A 45 22.15 29.19 7.62
C ALA A 45 21.36 30.13 6.67
N GLY A 46 20.04 30.03 6.68
CA GLY A 46 19.16 30.84 5.84
C GLY A 46 19.05 30.40 4.36
N GLN A 47 19.73 29.35 3.95
CA GLN A 47 19.64 28.85 2.59
C GLN A 47 18.32 28.10 2.37
N SER A 48 17.48 28.64 1.47
CA SER A 48 16.25 27.98 1.02
C SER A 48 16.57 26.77 0.13
N LYS A 49 15.72 25.72 0.21
CA LYS A 49 15.73 24.55 -0.67
C LYS A 49 14.74 24.68 -1.83
N LEU A 50 14.01 25.80 -1.90
CA LEU A 50 13.04 26.03 -2.96
C LEU A 50 13.74 26.27 -4.30
N LEU A 51 13.37 25.48 -5.29
CA LEU A 51 13.80 25.60 -6.68
C LEU A 51 12.65 26.10 -7.56
N GLY A 52 13.01 26.73 -8.68
CA GLY A 52 12.06 27.40 -9.57
C GLY A 52 11.25 26.47 -10.46
N SER A 53 11.72 25.22 -10.66
CA SER A 53 11.04 24.26 -11.55
C SER A 53 11.44 22.80 -11.26
N LEU A 54 10.63 21.87 -11.78
CA LEU A 54 10.95 20.44 -11.75
C LEU A 54 12.23 20.13 -12.52
N LYS A 55 12.46 20.78 -13.67
CA LYS A 55 13.72 20.59 -14.43
C LYS A 55 14.95 20.99 -13.63
N GLU A 56 14.88 22.13 -12.94
CA GLU A 56 15.96 22.56 -12.07
C GLU A 56 16.22 21.52 -10.95
N ALA A 57 15.16 20.97 -10.35
CA ALA A 57 15.29 19.93 -9.34
C ALA A 57 15.91 18.64 -9.89
N LEU A 58 15.52 18.19 -11.08
CA LEU A 58 16.10 17.01 -11.73
C LEU A 58 17.61 17.20 -11.99
N LEU A 59 18.00 18.38 -12.48
CA LEU A 59 19.41 18.71 -12.69
C LEU A 59 20.19 18.81 -11.37
N ALA A 60 19.61 19.45 -10.34
CA ALA A 60 20.21 19.58 -9.02
C ALA A 60 20.38 18.21 -8.32
N CYS A 61 19.45 17.27 -8.53
CA CYS A 61 19.58 15.89 -8.08
C CYS A 61 20.64 15.10 -8.85
N GLY A 62 21.11 15.59 -9.98
CA GLY A 62 22.01 14.87 -10.87
C GLY A 62 21.37 13.64 -11.51
N LEU A 63 20.04 13.69 -11.76
CA LEU A 63 19.32 12.57 -12.37
C LEU A 63 19.90 12.26 -13.75
N LYS A 64 20.20 11.00 -13.99
CA LYS A 64 20.80 10.49 -15.24
C LYS A 64 20.30 9.09 -15.58
N ASP A 65 20.64 8.64 -16.78
CA ASP A 65 20.31 7.31 -17.27
C ASP A 65 20.71 6.20 -16.28
N GLY A 66 19.85 5.21 -16.15
CA GLY A 66 20.05 4.03 -15.31
C GLY A 66 19.62 4.18 -13.84
N MET A 67 19.32 5.40 -13.39
CA MET A 67 18.93 5.66 -12.00
C MET A 67 17.53 5.14 -11.68
N THR A 68 17.26 4.98 -10.38
CA THR A 68 15.96 4.60 -9.82
C THR A 68 15.21 5.83 -9.32
N ILE A 69 14.00 6.03 -9.79
CA ILE A 69 13.09 7.09 -9.34
C ILE A 69 11.90 6.50 -8.60
N SER A 70 11.45 7.19 -7.56
CA SER A 70 10.35 6.76 -6.71
C SER A 70 9.24 7.80 -6.60
N PHE A 71 8.01 7.30 -6.48
CA PHE A 71 6.79 8.08 -6.29
C PHE A 71 5.87 7.41 -5.28
N HIS A 72 4.88 8.15 -4.76
CA HIS A 72 3.96 7.68 -3.74
C HIS A 72 2.51 7.96 -4.13
N HIS A 73 1.62 7.01 -3.85
CA HIS A 73 0.23 7.11 -4.27
C HIS A 73 -0.70 7.71 -3.18
N SER A 74 -0.21 8.70 -2.43
CA SER A 74 -1.01 9.37 -1.38
C SER A 74 -2.24 10.07 -1.95
N PHE A 75 -2.14 10.65 -3.14
CA PHE A 75 -3.26 11.26 -3.89
C PHE A 75 -4.07 10.24 -4.73
N ARG A 76 -3.60 8.97 -4.83
CA ARG A 76 -4.26 7.90 -5.59
C ARG A 76 -4.54 8.32 -7.03
N GLU A 77 -5.77 8.13 -7.52
CA GLU A 77 -6.21 8.49 -8.87
C GLU A 77 -6.26 10.03 -9.10
N GLY A 78 -6.04 10.80 -8.06
CA GLY A 78 -5.95 12.26 -8.11
C GLY A 78 -4.53 12.79 -8.28
N ASP A 79 -3.50 11.94 -8.30
CA ASP A 79 -2.10 12.36 -8.44
C ASP A 79 -1.82 13.04 -9.78
N LEU A 80 -1.09 14.16 -9.76
CA LEU A 80 -0.62 14.87 -10.93
C LEU A 80 0.91 14.92 -10.99
N VAL A 81 1.61 14.60 -9.91
CA VAL A 81 3.07 14.76 -9.81
C VAL A 81 3.80 13.76 -10.71
N VAL A 82 3.34 12.51 -10.77
CA VAL A 82 3.95 11.50 -11.65
C VAL A 82 4.00 12.01 -13.09
N GLY A 83 2.89 12.57 -13.60
CA GLY A 83 2.82 13.13 -14.95
C GLY A 83 3.79 14.27 -15.17
N GLN A 84 3.78 15.27 -14.29
CA GLN A 84 4.61 16.46 -14.38
C GLN A 84 6.10 16.15 -14.34
N VAL A 85 6.52 15.23 -13.45
CA VAL A 85 7.93 14.82 -13.34
C VAL A 85 8.36 14.01 -14.57
N MET A 86 7.52 13.08 -15.03
CA MET A 86 7.84 12.28 -16.22
C MET A 86 7.92 13.13 -17.50
N GLU A 87 7.10 14.17 -17.62
CA GLU A 87 7.22 15.14 -18.71
C GLU A 87 8.55 15.90 -18.65
N ALA A 88 8.95 16.41 -17.48
CA ALA A 88 10.22 17.08 -17.29
C ALA A 88 11.43 16.14 -17.56
N ILE A 89 11.34 14.87 -17.19
CA ILE A 89 12.34 13.82 -17.52
C ILE A 89 12.43 13.63 -19.04
N GLY A 90 11.29 13.52 -19.72
CA GLY A 90 11.23 13.37 -21.18
C GLY A 90 11.86 14.57 -21.91
N GLU A 91 11.62 15.80 -21.42
CA GLU A 91 12.22 17.02 -21.99
C GLU A 91 13.74 17.12 -21.80
N LEU A 92 14.29 16.47 -20.75
CA LEU A 92 15.73 16.36 -20.54
C LEU A 92 16.37 15.18 -21.30
N GLY A 93 15.55 14.33 -21.94
CA GLY A 93 16.00 13.18 -22.72
C GLY A 93 16.61 12.06 -21.89
N ILE A 94 16.34 12.00 -20.58
CA ILE A 94 16.86 10.96 -19.69
C ILE A 94 16.16 9.63 -19.97
N LYS A 95 16.92 8.53 -20.01
CA LYS A 95 16.47 7.19 -20.40
C LYS A 95 16.91 6.11 -19.41
N ASN A 96 16.43 4.89 -19.65
CA ASN A 96 16.83 3.68 -18.91
C ASN A 96 16.57 3.75 -17.39
N LEU A 97 15.50 4.41 -16.98
CA LEU A 97 15.17 4.55 -15.56
C LEU A 97 14.47 3.29 -15.00
N ARG A 98 14.76 2.97 -13.73
CA ARG A 98 13.89 2.11 -12.92
C ARG A 98 12.80 2.98 -12.30
N PHE A 99 11.55 2.67 -12.59
CA PHE A 99 10.37 3.31 -12.02
C PHE A 99 9.87 2.49 -10.82
N ALA A 100 10.11 2.99 -9.60
CA ALA A 100 9.86 2.28 -8.35
C ALA A 100 8.83 2.96 -7.44
N PRO A 101 7.58 3.22 -7.92
CA PRO A 101 6.56 3.85 -7.09
C PRO A 101 6.02 2.87 -6.03
N SER A 102 5.41 3.38 -4.98
CA SER A 102 4.69 2.55 -4.00
C SER A 102 3.54 1.77 -4.65
N ALA A 103 2.87 2.32 -5.66
CA ALA A 103 1.95 1.62 -6.57
C ALA A 103 1.79 2.40 -7.87
N VAL A 104 1.59 1.71 -9.00
CA VAL A 104 1.11 2.33 -10.23
C VAL A 104 -0.42 2.37 -10.20
N VAL A 105 -0.97 3.56 -9.99
CA VAL A 105 -2.40 3.81 -10.03
C VAL A 105 -2.86 4.15 -11.44
N ASN A 106 -4.15 4.07 -11.72
CA ASN A 106 -4.70 4.46 -13.01
C ASN A 106 -4.75 6.00 -13.12
N LEU A 107 -3.71 6.59 -13.71
CA LEU A 107 -3.62 8.02 -13.93
C LEU A 107 -4.47 8.39 -15.16
N LYS A 108 -5.58 9.06 -14.92
CA LYS A 108 -6.43 9.54 -16.02
C LYS A 108 -5.71 10.59 -16.85
N ASN A 109 -5.81 10.46 -18.18
CA ASN A 109 -5.21 11.37 -19.16
C ASN A 109 -3.67 11.41 -19.15
N PHE A 110 -3.01 10.41 -18.59
CA PHE A 110 -1.57 10.28 -18.63
C PHE A 110 -1.17 8.82 -18.90
N SER A 111 -0.35 8.62 -19.93
CA SER A 111 0.15 7.30 -20.31
C SER A 111 1.59 7.10 -19.83
N LEU A 112 1.79 6.19 -18.90
CA LEU A 112 3.12 5.69 -18.52
C LEU A 112 3.69 4.75 -19.59
N ALA A 113 2.84 4.08 -20.35
CA ALA A 113 3.26 3.14 -21.39
C ALA A 113 4.14 3.78 -22.46
N LYS A 114 3.88 5.04 -22.82
CA LYS A 114 4.72 5.79 -23.78
C LYS A 114 6.18 5.90 -23.33
N TYR A 115 6.43 6.02 -22.01
CA TYR A 115 7.79 6.12 -21.46
C TYR A 115 8.51 4.76 -21.37
N VAL A 116 7.76 3.67 -21.42
CA VAL A 116 8.34 2.34 -21.62
C VAL A 116 8.66 2.13 -23.09
N GLU A 117 7.75 2.52 -24.00
CA GLU A 117 7.96 2.40 -25.45
C GLU A 117 9.16 3.19 -25.96
N ASP A 118 9.40 4.37 -25.41
CA ASP A 118 10.51 5.25 -25.81
C ASP A 118 11.81 4.98 -25.04
N GLY A 119 11.84 3.97 -24.15
CA GLY A 119 13.01 3.57 -23.36
C GLY A 119 13.35 4.50 -22.20
N THR A 120 12.47 5.41 -21.83
CA THR A 120 12.64 6.25 -20.61
C THR A 120 12.53 5.39 -19.35
N ILE A 121 11.54 4.48 -19.31
CA ILE A 121 11.37 3.47 -18.26
C ILE A 121 11.70 2.11 -18.86
N THR A 122 12.68 1.42 -18.30
CA THR A 122 13.06 0.06 -18.73
C THR A 122 12.80 -0.99 -17.66
N ARG A 123 12.55 -0.58 -16.42
CA ARG A 123 12.30 -1.46 -15.26
C ARG A 123 11.22 -0.87 -14.37
N VAL A 124 10.32 -1.72 -13.87
CA VAL A 124 9.24 -1.32 -12.96
C VAL A 124 9.24 -2.18 -11.72
N GLU A 125 9.16 -1.54 -10.55
CA GLU A 125 9.04 -2.20 -9.26
C GLU A 125 7.97 -1.48 -8.41
N ALA A 126 6.86 -2.17 -8.10
CA ALA A 126 5.70 -1.56 -7.43
C ALA A 126 4.88 -2.60 -6.65
N SER A 127 3.87 -2.17 -5.90
CA SER A 127 2.92 -3.11 -5.27
C SER A 127 1.82 -3.60 -6.23
N GLY A 128 1.69 -2.98 -7.38
CA GLY A 128 0.78 -3.35 -8.45
C GLY A 128 0.87 -2.37 -9.59
N ILE A 129 0.50 -2.82 -10.79
CA ILE A 129 0.53 -2.01 -12.00
C ILE A 129 -0.89 -2.02 -12.59
N ARG A 130 -1.60 -0.90 -12.45
CA ARG A 130 -3.00 -0.77 -12.91
C ARG A 130 -3.12 0.11 -14.13
N GLY A 131 -4.26 0.02 -14.83
CA GLY A 131 -4.57 0.84 -15.98
C GLY A 131 -3.78 0.45 -17.23
N GLU A 132 -3.59 1.40 -18.12
CA GLU A 132 -3.03 1.19 -19.44
C GLU A 132 -1.69 0.43 -19.42
N LEU A 133 -0.75 0.82 -18.57
CA LEU A 133 0.55 0.15 -18.48
C LEU A 133 0.40 -1.33 -18.12
N GLY A 134 -0.44 -1.66 -17.12
CA GLY A 134 -0.68 -3.04 -16.71
C GLY A 134 -1.33 -3.87 -17.82
N ASP A 135 -2.32 -3.32 -18.52
CA ASP A 135 -2.99 -3.98 -19.65
C ASP A 135 -2.00 -4.26 -20.78
N ARG A 136 -1.17 -3.29 -21.15
CA ARG A 136 -0.23 -3.37 -22.26
C ARG A 136 1.00 -4.22 -21.99
N LEU A 137 1.42 -4.35 -20.72
CA LEU A 137 2.46 -5.31 -20.33
C LEU A 137 1.96 -6.75 -20.43
N ILE A 138 0.69 -6.99 -20.08
CA ILE A 138 0.09 -8.34 -20.12
C ILE A 138 -0.20 -8.80 -21.56
N ASP A 139 -0.68 -7.91 -22.42
CA ASP A 139 -0.97 -8.27 -23.82
C ASP A 139 0.27 -8.26 -24.72
N GLY A 140 1.43 -7.86 -24.17
CA GLY A 140 2.71 -7.85 -24.86
C GLY A 140 2.90 -6.69 -25.85
N SER A 141 1.96 -5.72 -25.88
CA SER A 141 2.09 -4.54 -26.75
C SER A 141 3.15 -3.56 -26.25
N VAL A 142 3.57 -3.68 -25.00
CA VAL A 142 4.71 -2.99 -24.41
C VAL A 142 5.62 -4.01 -23.74
N GLN A 143 6.92 -3.90 -23.97
CA GLN A 143 7.91 -4.78 -23.37
C GLN A 143 8.94 -3.98 -22.59
N MET A 144 9.38 -4.54 -21.47
CA MET A 144 10.48 -4.01 -20.65
C MET A 144 11.71 -4.91 -20.79
N ASP A 145 12.87 -4.38 -20.45
CA ASP A 145 14.13 -5.13 -20.47
C ASP A 145 14.12 -6.27 -19.45
N GLU A 146 13.44 -6.09 -18.33
CA GLU A 146 13.33 -7.02 -17.23
C GLU A 146 11.85 -7.19 -16.81
N PRO A 147 11.46 -8.36 -16.27
CA PRO A 147 10.14 -8.54 -15.69
C PRO A 147 9.86 -7.54 -14.56
N ALA A 148 8.62 -7.04 -14.47
CA ALA A 148 8.22 -6.20 -13.37
C ALA A 148 8.33 -6.94 -12.02
N ILE A 149 8.86 -6.28 -11.02
CA ILE A 149 8.91 -6.80 -9.65
C ILE A 149 7.71 -6.26 -8.89
N LEU A 150 6.91 -7.17 -8.34
CA LEU A 150 5.76 -6.79 -7.52
C LEU A 150 6.02 -7.13 -6.06
N ARG A 151 6.00 -6.10 -5.20
CA ARG A 151 6.21 -6.23 -3.75
C ARG A 151 4.96 -5.84 -2.99
N PRO A 152 4.52 -6.60 -1.98
CA PRO A 152 3.51 -6.13 -1.03
C PRO A 152 4.04 -4.93 -0.22
N HIS A 153 3.12 -4.26 0.46
CA HIS A 153 3.40 -2.97 1.11
C HIS A 153 4.50 -3.06 2.18
N GLY A 154 4.60 -4.16 2.93
CA GLY A 154 5.65 -4.36 3.91
C GLY A 154 7.00 -4.77 3.31
N ALA A 155 6.99 -5.45 2.16
CA ALA A 155 8.23 -5.87 1.50
C ALA A 155 8.95 -4.71 0.78
N ARG A 156 8.23 -3.64 0.40
CA ARG A 156 8.84 -2.47 -0.22
C ARG A 156 9.76 -1.69 0.76
N PRO A 157 9.30 -1.24 1.94
CA PRO A 157 10.18 -0.61 2.92
C PRO A 157 11.33 -1.52 3.32
N ARG A 158 11.08 -2.82 3.52
CA ARG A 158 12.15 -3.77 3.77
C ARG A 158 13.22 -3.74 2.67
N ALA A 159 12.82 -3.79 1.40
CA ALA A 159 13.75 -3.80 0.28
C ALA A 159 14.61 -2.52 0.22
N ILE A 160 14.02 -1.37 0.55
CA ILE A 160 14.73 -0.09 0.61
C ILE A 160 15.69 -0.06 1.81
N GLU A 161 15.23 -0.42 3.00
CA GLU A 161 16.04 -0.43 4.22
C GLU A 161 17.20 -1.41 4.17
N THR A 162 17.08 -2.50 3.41
CA THR A 162 18.15 -3.49 3.21
C THR A 162 19.05 -3.21 2.01
N GLY A 163 18.75 -2.16 1.23
CA GLY A 163 19.50 -1.83 0.01
C GLY A 163 19.25 -2.78 -1.16
N GLU A 164 18.24 -3.66 -1.07
CA GLU A 164 17.79 -4.48 -2.20
C GLU A 164 17.14 -3.62 -3.29
N LEU A 165 16.47 -2.54 -2.88
CA LEU A 165 15.95 -1.49 -3.73
C LEU A 165 16.58 -0.15 -3.33
N GLU A 166 17.58 0.29 -4.07
CA GLU A 166 18.17 1.62 -3.91
C GLU A 166 17.32 2.65 -4.67
N ILE A 167 16.97 3.76 -4.01
CA ILE A 167 16.26 4.89 -4.60
C ILE A 167 17.25 6.04 -4.80
N ASP A 168 17.50 6.41 -6.05
CA ASP A 168 18.39 7.55 -6.36
C ASP A 168 17.68 8.87 -6.12
N VAL A 169 16.43 9.02 -6.62
CA VAL A 169 15.63 10.22 -6.40
C VAL A 169 14.21 9.86 -6.00
N ALA A 170 13.77 10.30 -4.82
CA ALA A 170 12.39 10.20 -4.37
C ALA A 170 11.65 11.52 -4.63
N PHE A 171 10.55 11.45 -5.39
CA PHE A 171 9.63 12.56 -5.61
C PHE A 171 8.42 12.40 -4.69
N ILE A 172 8.28 13.30 -3.72
CA ILE A 172 7.25 13.21 -2.68
C ILE A 172 6.21 14.31 -2.88
N ALA A 173 5.03 13.90 -3.34
CA ALA A 173 3.87 14.77 -3.46
C ALA A 173 3.28 15.03 -2.07
N VAL A 174 3.19 16.29 -1.67
CA VAL A 174 2.65 16.71 -0.36
C VAL A 174 1.65 17.85 -0.52
N SER A 175 0.72 17.96 0.42
CA SER A 175 -0.30 19.00 0.38
C SER A 175 0.19 20.36 0.89
N ALA A 176 1.27 20.41 1.67
CA ALA A 176 1.93 21.65 2.09
C ALA A 176 3.39 21.41 2.46
N SER A 177 4.22 22.44 2.24
CA SER A 177 5.63 22.47 2.64
C SER A 177 6.07 23.88 2.96
N ASP A 178 7.08 24.05 3.81
CA ASP A 178 7.85 25.28 3.86
C ASP A 178 9.05 25.25 2.89
N VAL A 179 9.72 26.38 2.72
CA VAL A 179 10.85 26.50 1.77
C VAL A 179 12.13 25.78 2.22
N TYR A 180 12.13 25.20 3.41
CA TYR A 180 13.24 24.41 3.95
C TYR A 180 12.97 22.91 3.93
N GLY A 181 11.74 22.50 3.58
CA GLY A 181 11.38 21.11 3.34
C GLY A 181 10.66 20.39 4.48
N ASN A 182 10.26 21.08 5.58
CA ASN A 182 9.26 20.47 6.46
C ASN A 182 7.95 20.37 5.69
N CYS A 183 7.35 19.19 5.63
CA CYS A 183 6.18 18.99 4.79
C CYS A 183 5.18 18.00 5.38
N THR A 184 3.94 18.06 4.87
CA THR A 184 2.84 17.24 5.40
C THR A 184 1.74 17.03 4.35
N GLY A 185 0.94 15.98 4.54
CA GLY A 185 -0.30 15.74 3.80
C GLY A 185 -1.56 16.27 4.51
N GLN A 186 -1.44 16.92 5.69
CA GLN A 186 -2.55 17.19 6.60
C GLN A 186 -3.14 18.61 6.48
N ILE A 187 -2.38 19.56 5.97
CA ILE A 187 -2.80 20.94 5.76
C ILE A 187 -2.64 21.34 4.28
N GLY A 188 -3.05 22.53 3.89
CA GLY A 188 -3.02 23.00 2.50
C GLY A 188 -4.35 22.77 1.77
N THR A 189 -4.39 23.16 0.48
CA THR A 189 -5.60 23.11 -0.33
C THR A 189 -5.98 21.68 -0.71
N ASN A 190 -5.01 20.87 -1.14
CA ASN A 190 -5.20 19.52 -1.60
C ASN A 190 -4.66 18.52 -0.56
N ARG A 191 -5.42 18.29 0.53
CA ARG A 191 -4.99 17.37 1.59
C ARG A 191 -5.05 15.93 1.14
N CYS A 192 -3.98 15.17 1.36
CA CYS A 192 -3.95 13.74 1.11
C CYS A 192 -3.91 12.90 2.39
N GLY A 193 -3.77 13.52 3.56
CA GLY A 193 -3.69 12.84 4.86
C GLY A 193 -2.32 12.23 5.12
N SER A 194 -2.27 10.94 5.41
CA SER A 194 -1.03 10.25 5.74
C SER A 194 -0.08 10.13 4.55
N LEU A 195 1.20 10.41 4.82
CA LEU A 195 2.34 10.20 3.91
C LEU A 195 3.08 8.89 4.19
N GLY A 196 2.44 7.92 4.84
CA GLY A 196 3.06 6.71 5.37
C GLY A 196 3.99 5.96 4.41
N TYR A 197 3.69 5.91 3.11
CA TYR A 197 4.57 5.30 2.11
C TYR A 197 5.81 6.11 1.78
N SER A 198 5.82 7.42 2.08
CA SER A 198 6.90 8.33 1.73
C SER A 198 8.02 8.37 2.77
N PHE A 199 7.77 7.91 4.00
CA PHE A 199 8.75 7.97 5.08
C PHE A 199 10.02 7.18 4.76
N VAL A 200 9.87 5.93 4.34
CA VAL A 200 11.01 5.07 4.05
C VAL A 200 11.87 5.65 2.92
N ASP A 201 11.24 6.24 1.89
CA ASP A 201 11.98 6.90 0.80
C ASP A 201 12.64 8.17 1.29
N ALA A 202 11.96 9.02 2.06
CA ALA A 202 12.55 10.23 2.64
C ALA A 202 13.77 9.90 3.51
N HIS A 203 13.76 8.78 4.22
CA HIS A 203 14.84 8.38 5.10
C HIS A 203 16.02 7.71 4.38
N ASN A 204 15.79 7.09 3.21
CA ASN A 204 16.78 6.20 2.59
C ASN A 204 17.17 6.58 1.15
N ALA A 205 16.40 7.40 0.44
CA ALA A 205 16.76 7.84 -0.92
C ALA A 205 18.03 8.71 -0.92
N ASN A 206 18.81 8.63 -1.99
CA ASN A 206 20.02 9.45 -2.15
C ASN A 206 19.67 10.94 -2.27
N LYS A 207 18.56 11.28 -2.96
CA LYS A 207 18.00 12.62 -3.06
C LYS A 207 16.49 12.61 -2.86
N VAL A 208 15.97 13.62 -2.17
CA VAL A 208 14.54 13.78 -1.87
C VAL A 208 14.04 15.12 -2.37
N VAL A 209 13.08 15.10 -3.28
CA VAL A 209 12.41 16.28 -3.82
C VAL A 209 10.96 16.30 -3.33
N VAL A 210 10.63 17.28 -2.52
CA VAL A 210 9.25 17.57 -2.11
C VAL A 210 8.57 18.45 -3.15
N ILE A 211 7.38 18.04 -3.57
CA ILE A 211 6.56 18.77 -4.56
C ILE A 211 5.22 19.12 -3.93
N THR A 212 4.88 20.42 -3.96
CA THR A 212 3.66 20.94 -3.32
C THR A 212 3.03 22.05 -4.17
N ASP A 213 1.74 22.27 -4.01
CA ASP A 213 1.04 23.45 -4.53
C ASP A 213 0.84 24.55 -3.45
N THR A 214 1.12 24.23 -2.19
CA THR A 214 0.91 25.14 -1.06
C THR A 214 2.20 25.33 -0.27
N LEU A 215 2.86 26.46 -0.43
CA LEU A 215 3.94 26.90 0.45
C LEU A 215 3.35 27.59 1.68
N VAL A 216 3.87 27.25 2.86
CA VAL A 216 3.50 27.85 4.14
C VAL A 216 4.71 28.52 4.79
N ASP A 217 4.44 29.38 5.75
CA ASP A 217 5.49 30.01 6.56
C ASP A 217 6.27 28.96 7.36
N TYR A 218 7.57 29.24 7.55
CA TYR A 218 8.42 28.39 8.37
C TYR A 218 8.14 28.58 9.86
N PRO A 219 8.10 27.49 10.64
CA PRO A 219 8.14 26.09 10.23
C PRO A 219 6.76 25.55 9.81
N CYS A 220 6.70 24.68 8.82
CA CYS A 220 5.48 23.92 8.49
C CYS A 220 5.09 23.05 9.68
N CYS A 221 3.90 23.24 10.22
CA CYS A 221 3.41 22.49 11.37
C CYS A 221 1.93 22.07 11.17
N PRO A 222 1.60 20.79 11.38
CA PRO A 222 2.51 19.67 11.68
C PRO A 222 3.42 19.32 10.51
N ALA A 223 4.60 18.77 10.78
CA ALA A 223 5.49 18.22 9.77
C ALA A 223 5.49 16.70 9.84
N SER A 224 4.99 16.03 8.80
CA SER A 224 5.09 14.58 8.66
C SER A 224 6.53 14.17 8.32
N ILE A 225 7.16 14.89 7.41
CA ILE A 225 8.56 14.69 7.04
C ILE A 225 9.33 15.97 7.41
N SER A 226 10.42 15.78 8.16
CA SER A 226 11.29 16.86 8.60
C SER A 226 12.23 17.33 7.50
N GLN A 227 12.52 18.62 7.48
CA GLN A 227 13.47 19.26 6.57
C GLN A 227 14.84 18.58 6.49
N GLN A 228 15.29 17.87 7.53
CA GLN A 228 16.56 17.16 7.54
C GLN A 228 16.64 16.03 6.50
N TYR A 229 15.48 15.56 6.00
CA TYR A 229 15.36 14.47 5.05
C TYR A 229 15.14 14.94 3.61
N VAL A 230 14.97 16.24 3.39
CA VAL A 230 14.59 16.83 2.11
C VAL A 230 15.76 17.59 1.53
N ASP A 231 16.10 17.32 0.26
CA ASP A 231 17.14 18.06 -0.45
C ASP A 231 16.56 19.31 -1.12
N TYR A 232 15.43 19.17 -1.83
CA TYR A 232 14.82 20.26 -2.60
C TYR A 232 13.32 20.32 -2.44
N VAL A 233 12.77 21.52 -2.62
CA VAL A 233 11.33 21.79 -2.65
C VAL A 233 10.98 22.44 -4.00
N VAL A 234 9.91 21.97 -4.62
CA VAL A 234 9.37 22.57 -5.85
C VAL A 234 7.91 22.90 -5.65
N LYS A 235 7.54 24.14 -5.96
CA LYS A 235 6.14 24.54 -6.04
C LYS A 235 5.61 24.33 -7.45
N VAL A 236 4.47 23.65 -7.56
CA VAL A 236 3.70 23.45 -8.79
C VAL A 236 2.32 24.11 -8.68
N ASP A 237 1.62 24.24 -9.78
CA ASP A 237 0.27 24.84 -9.77
C ASP A 237 -0.72 23.94 -9.02
N GLN A 238 -0.62 22.64 -9.21
CA GLN A 238 -1.47 21.65 -8.54
C GLN A 238 -0.71 20.33 -8.36
N VAL A 239 -0.63 19.85 -7.13
CA VAL A 239 0.04 18.58 -6.79
C VAL A 239 -0.88 17.37 -6.99
N GLY A 240 -2.17 17.57 -6.83
CA GLY A 240 -3.18 16.53 -6.97
C GLY A 240 -4.60 17.05 -6.72
N ASP A 241 -5.57 16.15 -6.79
CA ASP A 241 -6.98 16.42 -6.54
C ASP A 241 -7.46 15.55 -5.37
N SER A 242 -7.59 16.15 -4.19
CA SER A 242 -8.04 15.45 -2.98
C SER A 242 -9.46 14.90 -3.10
N ALA A 243 -10.32 15.47 -3.95
CA ALA A 243 -11.69 14.97 -4.18
C ALA A 243 -11.69 13.60 -4.88
N LYS A 244 -10.59 13.22 -5.53
CA LYS A 244 -10.42 11.92 -6.20
C LYS A 244 -9.83 10.85 -5.27
N ILE A 245 -9.39 11.21 -4.08
CA ILE A 245 -8.96 10.24 -3.06
C ILE A 245 -10.20 9.44 -2.64
N GLY A 246 -10.24 8.15 -3.00
CA GLY A 246 -11.37 7.27 -2.70
C GLY A 246 -12.60 7.46 -3.58
N ALA A 247 -12.54 8.27 -4.64
CA ALA A 247 -13.64 8.43 -5.58
C ALA A 247 -14.05 7.08 -6.22
N GLY A 248 -15.12 6.48 -5.71
CA GLY A 248 -15.70 5.22 -6.21
C GLY A 248 -15.37 3.96 -5.40
N ALA A 249 -14.40 3.97 -4.49
CA ALA A 249 -14.02 2.80 -3.69
C ALA A 249 -14.72 2.75 -2.30
N ALA A 250 -14.88 3.90 -1.66
CA ALA A 250 -15.32 3.98 -0.26
C ALA A 250 -16.84 4.22 -0.12
N ARG A 251 -17.68 3.31 -0.65
CA ARG A 251 -19.13 3.39 -0.48
C ARG A 251 -19.68 2.12 0.16
N LEU A 252 -20.57 2.32 1.14
CA LEU A 252 -21.33 1.20 1.71
C LEU A 252 -22.15 0.53 0.60
N THR A 253 -21.95 -0.76 0.45
CA THR A 253 -22.71 -1.55 -0.53
C THR A 253 -24.18 -1.65 -0.15
N LYS A 254 -25.04 -1.64 -1.17
CA LYS A 254 -26.48 -1.98 -1.04
C LYS A 254 -26.76 -3.39 -1.57
N ASN A 255 -25.75 -4.09 -2.06
CA ASN A 255 -25.89 -5.43 -2.59
C ASN A 255 -26.14 -6.43 -1.46
N PRO A 256 -27.30 -7.13 -1.41
CA PRO A 256 -27.60 -8.08 -0.34
C PRO A 256 -26.56 -9.19 -0.17
N ARG A 257 -25.96 -9.63 -1.26
CA ARG A 257 -24.88 -10.64 -1.24
C ARG A 257 -23.66 -10.15 -0.46
N ASP A 258 -23.22 -8.93 -0.73
CA ASP A 258 -22.05 -8.34 -0.09
C ASP A 258 -22.32 -8.07 1.40
N LEU A 259 -23.53 -7.62 1.73
CA LEU A 259 -23.96 -7.45 3.13
C LEU A 259 -24.00 -8.78 3.87
N MET A 260 -24.46 -9.87 3.23
CA MET A 260 -24.48 -11.21 3.81
C MET A 260 -23.05 -11.71 4.11
N ILE A 261 -22.10 -11.48 3.19
CA ILE A 261 -20.67 -11.81 3.42
C ILE A 261 -20.17 -11.04 4.62
N ALA A 262 -20.38 -9.72 4.67
CA ALA A 262 -19.94 -8.88 5.76
C ALA A 262 -20.50 -9.31 7.13
N GLN A 263 -21.78 -9.68 7.22
CA GLN A 263 -22.39 -10.21 8.45
C GLN A 263 -21.74 -11.53 8.90
N LYS A 264 -21.39 -12.41 7.95
CA LYS A 264 -20.70 -13.67 8.27
C LYS A 264 -19.26 -13.43 8.78
N VAL A 265 -18.57 -12.44 8.23
CA VAL A 265 -17.24 -12.02 8.75
C VAL A 265 -17.35 -11.61 10.21
N VAL A 266 -18.31 -10.76 10.55
CA VAL A 266 -18.52 -10.32 11.94
C VAL A 266 -18.88 -11.49 12.86
N LYS A 267 -19.61 -12.50 12.38
CA LYS A 267 -19.85 -13.74 13.15
C LYS A 267 -18.56 -14.48 13.46
N VAL A 268 -17.62 -14.60 12.50
CA VAL A 268 -16.31 -15.21 12.72
C VAL A 268 -15.54 -14.43 13.78
N ILE A 269 -15.49 -13.10 13.66
CA ILE A 269 -14.82 -12.24 14.63
C ILE A 269 -15.42 -12.42 16.02
N ALA A 270 -16.75 -12.31 16.16
CA ALA A 270 -17.48 -12.39 17.41
C ALA A 270 -17.42 -13.77 18.09
N ALA A 271 -17.19 -14.83 17.33
CA ALA A 271 -17.01 -16.19 17.84
C ALA A 271 -15.60 -16.41 18.40
N SER A 272 -14.59 -15.65 17.98
CA SER A 272 -13.21 -15.80 18.46
C SER A 272 -13.04 -15.32 19.91
N ARG A 273 -12.15 -15.99 20.65
CA ARG A 273 -11.70 -15.55 22.00
C ARG A 273 -11.00 -14.20 21.98
N ARG A 274 -10.45 -13.81 20.81
CA ARG A 274 -9.77 -12.54 20.63
C ARG A 274 -10.72 -11.34 20.56
N PHE A 275 -12.02 -11.57 20.32
CA PHE A 275 -13.02 -10.52 20.36
C PHE A 275 -13.37 -10.17 21.80
N ALA A 276 -12.46 -9.49 22.46
CA ALA A 276 -12.54 -9.01 23.82
C ALA A 276 -12.07 -7.56 23.89
N ASP A 277 -12.30 -6.90 25.03
CA ASP A 277 -11.84 -5.51 25.20
C ASP A 277 -10.32 -5.39 24.96
N GLY A 278 -9.93 -4.46 24.12
CA GLY A 278 -8.54 -4.26 23.70
C GLY A 278 -8.11 -5.04 22.46
N PHE A 279 -9.00 -5.74 21.74
CA PHE A 279 -8.67 -6.37 20.45
C PHE A 279 -8.26 -5.33 19.41
N SER A 280 -7.67 -5.81 18.31
CA SER A 280 -7.25 -4.98 17.19
C SER A 280 -7.75 -5.53 15.86
N PHE A 281 -7.96 -4.65 14.89
CA PHE A 281 -8.46 -5.08 13.60
C PHE A 281 -7.98 -4.19 12.44
N GLN A 282 -8.03 -4.77 11.24
CA GLN A 282 -7.90 -4.06 9.99
C GLN A 282 -9.01 -4.46 9.03
N THR A 283 -9.58 -3.48 8.34
CA THR A 283 -10.50 -3.71 7.22
C THR A 283 -10.01 -2.93 5.99
N GLY A 284 -10.26 -3.46 4.80
CA GLY A 284 -9.92 -2.76 3.55
C GLY A 284 -10.95 -1.71 3.13
N ALA A 285 -10.69 -1.02 2.01
CA ALA A 285 -11.57 0.00 1.43
C ALA A 285 -12.65 -0.57 0.48
N GLY A 286 -12.69 -1.89 0.25
CA GLY A 286 -13.69 -2.52 -0.62
C GLY A 286 -15.10 -2.49 -0.02
N ALA A 287 -16.14 -2.59 -0.87
CA ALA A 287 -17.53 -2.50 -0.47
C ALA A 287 -17.92 -3.49 0.65
N ILE A 288 -17.46 -4.74 0.58
CA ILE A 288 -17.66 -5.75 1.62
C ILE A 288 -16.94 -5.33 2.91
N SER A 289 -15.70 -4.84 2.83
CA SER A 289 -14.90 -4.43 3.99
C SER A 289 -15.54 -3.27 4.75
N ILE A 290 -16.07 -2.27 4.04
CA ILE A 290 -16.80 -1.14 4.66
C ILE A 290 -18.07 -1.62 5.35
N ALA A 291 -18.80 -2.57 4.74
CA ALA A 291 -19.95 -3.18 5.38
C ALA A 291 -19.54 -4.00 6.63
N CYS A 292 -18.40 -4.70 6.58
CA CYS A 292 -17.85 -5.38 7.76
C CYS A 292 -17.55 -4.39 8.88
N THR A 293 -16.92 -3.25 8.57
CA THR A 293 -16.61 -2.21 9.56
C THR A 293 -17.88 -1.73 10.27
N LYS A 294 -18.96 -1.47 9.52
CA LYS A 294 -20.23 -1.07 10.08
C LYS A 294 -20.85 -2.13 10.99
N PHE A 295 -20.96 -3.38 10.52
CA PHE A 295 -21.53 -4.46 11.33
C PHE A 295 -20.65 -4.82 12.52
N LEU A 296 -19.33 -4.65 12.41
CA LEU A 296 -18.41 -4.82 13.53
C LEU A 296 -18.69 -3.76 14.61
N ALA A 297 -18.88 -2.50 14.24
CA ALA A 297 -19.25 -1.44 15.17
C ALA A 297 -20.55 -1.78 15.94
N GLU A 298 -21.60 -2.22 15.23
CA GLU A 298 -22.87 -2.65 15.85
C GLU A 298 -22.68 -3.82 16.85
N GLU A 299 -21.83 -4.80 16.52
CA GLU A 299 -21.54 -5.93 17.42
C GLU A 299 -20.68 -5.52 18.62
N MET A 300 -19.73 -4.58 18.42
CA MET A 300 -18.92 -4.00 19.51
C MET A 300 -19.79 -3.24 20.52
N GLU A 301 -20.72 -2.42 20.04
CA GLU A 301 -21.69 -1.72 20.89
C GLU A 301 -22.55 -2.71 21.69
N LYS A 302 -23.09 -3.74 21.03
CA LYS A 302 -23.92 -4.76 21.64
C LYS A 302 -23.18 -5.55 22.73
N LYS A 303 -21.87 -5.83 22.49
CA LYS A 303 -21.02 -6.60 23.43
C LYS A 303 -20.27 -5.70 24.42
N GLN A 304 -20.36 -4.38 24.28
CA GLN A 304 -19.61 -3.41 25.05
C GLN A 304 -18.08 -3.63 25.01
N VAL A 305 -17.58 -3.96 23.82
CA VAL A 305 -16.16 -4.23 23.53
C VAL A 305 -15.57 -3.07 22.75
N LYS A 306 -14.37 -2.63 23.13
CA LYS A 306 -13.61 -1.59 22.43
C LYS A 306 -12.33 -2.15 21.84
N ALA A 307 -11.99 -1.71 20.65
CA ALA A 307 -10.71 -2.06 20.05
C ALA A 307 -9.57 -1.19 20.63
N SER A 308 -8.40 -1.77 20.79
CA SER A 308 -7.17 -1.04 21.12
C SER A 308 -6.75 -0.16 19.95
N PHE A 309 -6.71 -0.73 18.76
CA PHE A 309 -6.42 0.04 17.54
C PHE A 309 -7.09 -0.55 16.28
N ALA A 310 -7.30 0.34 15.31
CA ALA A 310 -7.57 0.00 13.92
C ALA A 310 -6.36 0.40 13.05
N LEU A 311 -6.01 -0.41 12.05
CA LEU A 311 -4.72 -0.34 11.36
C LEU A 311 -4.86 -0.23 9.84
N GLY A 312 -3.93 0.47 9.23
CA GLY A 312 -3.63 0.42 7.78
C GLY A 312 -4.22 1.56 6.98
N GLY A 313 -4.89 1.24 5.88
CA GLY A 313 -5.60 2.22 5.07
C GLY A 313 -6.95 2.58 5.71
N ILE A 314 -7.13 3.83 6.07
CA ILE A 314 -8.24 4.31 6.90
C ILE A 314 -9.35 4.93 6.04
N THR A 315 -10.60 4.59 6.36
CA THR A 315 -11.83 5.13 5.75
C THR A 315 -12.66 5.91 6.76
N ALA A 316 -13.60 6.71 6.28
CA ALA A 316 -14.57 7.42 7.10
C ALA A 316 -15.28 6.49 8.12
N ALA A 317 -15.61 5.25 7.72
CA ALA A 317 -16.27 4.30 8.63
C ALA A 317 -15.42 3.95 9.87
N ILE A 318 -14.10 3.91 9.75
CA ILE A 318 -13.19 3.70 10.90
C ILE A 318 -13.12 4.96 11.76
N ILE A 319 -13.14 6.14 11.13
CA ILE A 319 -13.18 7.41 11.86
C ILE A 319 -14.49 7.55 12.65
N ASP A 320 -15.62 7.14 12.06
CA ASP A 320 -16.90 7.11 12.78
C ASP A 320 -16.86 6.21 14.02
N MET A 321 -16.17 5.04 13.93
CA MET A 321 -15.96 4.17 15.09
C MET A 321 -15.07 4.83 16.16
N TYR A 322 -14.05 5.56 15.77
CA TYR A 322 -13.20 6.32 16.68
C TYR A 322 -14.01 7.41 17.39
N ASP A 323 -14.79 8.20 16.66
CA ASP A 323 -15.64 9.26 17.19
C ASP A 323 -16.72 8.72 18.13
N ALA A 324 -17.23 7.50 17.87
CA ALA A 324 -18.14 6.78 18.76
C ALA A 324 -17.44 6.17 20.01
N GLY A 325 -16.12 6.28 20.12
CA GLY A 325 -15.35 5.72 21.24
C GLY A 325 -15.24 4.20 21.25
N LEU A 326 -15.46 3.56 20.10
CA LEU A 326 -15.32 2.11 19.91
C LEU A 326 -13.86 1.72 19.62
N VAL A 327 -13.06 2.61 19.06
CA VAL A 327 -11.64 2.41 18.77
C VAL A 327 -10.83 3.43 19.54
N ARG A 328 -9.79 2.99 20.27
CA ARG A 328 -8.98 3.88 21.11
C ARG A 328 -7.97 4.67 20.29
N VAL A 329 -7.32 4.00 19.30
CA VAL A 329 -6.29 4.58 18.43
C VAL A 329 -6.51 4.11 16.99
N VAL A 330 -6.27 4.99 16.02
CA VAL A 330 -6.28 4.67 14.60
C VAL A 330 -4.87 4.89 14.04
N GLU A 331 -4.25 3.81 13.57
CA GLU A 331 -2.91 3.80 12.99
C GLU A 331 -3.02 3.89 11.46
N CYS A 332 -2.86 5.10 10.94
CA CYS A 332 -3.13 5.45 9.55
C CYS A 332 -1.86 5.47 8.70
N SER A 333 -1.64 4.44 7.89
CA SER A 333 -0.56 4.42 6.90
C SER A 333 -0.97 5.12 5.58
N GLN A 334 -2.28 5.19 5.30
CA GLN A 334 -2.84 5.88 4.14
C GLN A 334 -4.29 6.29 4.40
N SER A 335 -4.68 7.48 3.97
CA SER A 335 -6.07 7.94 3.99
C SER A 335 -6.78 7.54 2.70
N PHE A 336 -7.96 6.90 2.82
CA PHE A 336 -8.71 6.41 1.66
C PHE A 336 -9.91 7.30 1.27
N ASP A 337 -10.15 8.38 2.02
CA ASP A 337 -11.14 9.40 1.70
C ASP A 337 -10.81 10.74 2.40
N ALA A 338 -11.54 11.78 2.07
CA ALA A 338 -11.33 13.11 2.60
C ALA A 338 -11.58 13.21 4.12
N THR A 339 -12.48 12.39 4.67
CA THR A 339 -12.74 12.33 6.12
C THR A 339 -11.52 11.80 6.85
N ALA A 340 -10.97 10.67 6.39
CA ALA A 340 -9.75 10.10 6.96
C ALA A 340 -8.54 11.03 6.78
N ALA A 341 -8.40 11.70 5.63
CA ALA A 341 -7.33 12.66 5.39
C ALA A 341 -7.36 13.86 6.35
N SER A 342 -8.56 14.31 6.74
CA SER A 342 -8.76 15.42 7.68
C SER A 342 -8.67 15.00 9.15
N ALA A 343 -8.84 13.72 9.44
CA ALA A 343 -8.95 13.19 10.80
C ALA A 343 -7.63 13.27 11.56
N ILE A 344 -6.51 13.04 10.88
CA ILE A 344 -5.17 13.03 11.48
C ILE A 344 -4.87 14.37 12.20
N LEU A 345 -5.22 15.49 11.56
CA LEU A 345 -5.01 16.82 12.15
C LEU A 345 -5.98 17.13 13.31
N SER A 346 -7.20 16.61 13.23
CA SER A 346 -8.30 17.04 14.10
C SER A 346 -8.60 16.10 15.27
N ARG A 347 -8.01 14.90 15.29
CA ARG A 347 -8.28 13.85 16.28
C ARG A 347 -6.99 13.29 16.87
N PRO A 348 -6.69 13.54 18.15
CA PRO A 348 -5.40 13.17 18.76
C PRO A 348 -5.06 11.67 18.72
N GLY A 349 -6.07 10.80 18.64
CA GLY A 349 -5.87 9.35 18.56
C GLY A 349 -5.87 8.80 17.13
N VAL A 350 -5.89 9.66 16.11
CA VAL A 350 -5.70 9.26 14.71
C VAL A 350 -4.27 9.61 14.32
N LEU A 351 -3.41 8.62 14.27
CA LEU A 351 -1.97 8.78 14.13
C LEU A 351 -1.52 8.43 12.71
N GLU A 352 -0.66 9.26 12.16
CA GLU A 352 0.07 8.94 10.92
C GLU A 352 1.24 8.02 11.25
N ILE A 353 1.36 6.91 10.53
CA ILE A 353 2.44 5.94 10.74
C ILE A 353 3.20 5.65 9.45
N ASP A 354 4.48 5.29 9.59
CA ASP A 354 5.30 4.75 8.50
C ASP A 354 4.72 3.41 8.02
N ASN A 355 4.82 3.15 6.74
CA ASN A 355 4.43 1.87 6.18
C ASN A 355 5.35 0.71 6.63
N ALA A 356 6.59 1.00 7.03
CA ALA A 356 7.46 0.04 7.70
C ALA A 356 6.91 -0.37 9.07
N ASP A 357 6.42 0.60 9.87
CA ASP A 357 5.76 0.32 11.15
C ASP A 357 4.43 -0.43 10.95
N TYR A 358 3.74 -0.15 9.86
CA TYR A 358 2.53 -0.89 9.51
C TYR A 358 2.82 -2.37 9.31
N SER A 359 3.77 -2.72 8.42
CA SER A 359 3.79 -4.08 7.85
C SER A 359 5.17 -4.65 7.47
N ASN A 360 6.30 -4.00 7.80
CA ASN A 360 7.60 -4.61 7.57
C ASN A 360 7.85 -5.75 8.59
N ALA A 361 7.69 -6.99 8.16
CA ALA A 361 7.83 -8.17 9.02
C ALA A 361 9.26 -8.38 9.58
N PHE A 362 10.26 -7.67 9.06
CA PHE A 362 11.66 -7.83 9.42
C PHE A 362 12.23 -6.67 10.26
N ASN A 363 11.40 -5.70 10.65
CA ASN A 363 11.81 -4.69 11.62
C ASN A 363 11.67 -5.21 13.07
N LYS A 364 12.12 -4.42 14.04
CA LYS A 364 12.12 -4.81 15.46
C LYS A 364 10.71 -4.88 16.09
N GLY A 365 9.71 -4.36 15.42
CA GLY A 365 8.31 -4.42 15.83
C GLY A 365 7.44 -3.63 14.86
N ASN A 366 6.37 -4.22 14.40
CA ASN A 366 5.37 -3.57 13.55
C ASN A 366 3.96 -3.86 14.10
N PHE A 367 2.99 -3.07 13.64
CA PHE A 367 1.63 -3.20 14.15
C PHE A 367 0.95 -4.53 13.79
N LEU A 368 1.36 -5.17 12.69
CA LEU A 368 0.84 -6.50 12.34
C LEU A 368 1.15 -7.56 13.39
N ASN A 369 2.25 -7.42 14.14
CA ASN A 369 2.61 -8.34 15.22
C ASN A 369 1.58 -8.37 16.36
N HIS A 370 0.72 -7.36 16.44
CA HIS A 370 -0.32 -7.20 17.46
C HIS A 370 -1.73 -7.17 16.86
N LEU A 371 -1.87 -7.50 15.57
CA LEU A 371 -3.15 -7.46 14.88
C LEU A 371 -3.92 -8.76 15.11
N ASN A 372 -5.10 -8.67 15.75
CA ASN A 372 -5.94 -9.84 15.97
C ASN A 372 -6.72 -10.24 14.71
N PHE A 373 -7.35 -9.29 14.01
CA PHE A 373 -8.18 -9.59 12.86
C PHE A 373 -7.79 -8.79 11.63
N GLY A 374 -7.48 -9.49 10.53
CA GLY A 374 -7.31 -8.90 9.21
C GLY A 374 -8.44 -9.31 8.27
N VAL A 375 -9.23 -8.36 7.77
CA VAL A 375 -10.29 -8.61 6.78
C VAL A 375 -9.82 -8.19 5.40
N LEU A 376 -9.66 -9.18 4.51
CA LEU A 376 -9.00 -9.05 3.22
C LEU A 376 -9.96 -9.36 2.07
N GLY A 377 -9.90 -8.57 1.00
CA GLY A 377 -10.56 -8.89 -0.26
C GLY A 377 -9.72 -9.85 -1.12
N ALA A 378 -10.37 -10.56 -2.05
CA ALA A 378 -9.69 -11.39 -3.03
C ALA A 378 -10.36 -11.31 -4.41
N LEU A 379 -9.61 -11.56 -5.48
CA LEU A 379 -10.15 -11.82 -6.82
C LEU A 379 -10.54 -13.29 -6.95
N GLU A 380 -9.65 -14.18 -6.51
CA GLU A 380 -9.84 -15.63 -6.53
C GLU A 380 -9.25 -16.25 -5.25
N VAL A 381 -9.79 -17.39 -4.88
CA VAL A 381 -9.25 -18.29 -3.86
C VAL A 381 -9.36 -19.74 -4.37
N ASP A 382 -8.34 -20.55 -4.08
CA ASP A 382 -8.38 -21.98 -4.43
C ASP A 382 -8.69 -22.89 -3.23
N THR A 383 -8.80 -24.19 -3.52
CA THR A 383 -9.10 -25.22 -2.51
C THR A 383 -8.01 -25.38 -1.46
N ASP A 384 -6.82 -24.88 -1.72
CA ASP A 384 -5.70 -24.80 -0.78
C ASP A 384 -5.61 -23.48 -0.03
N PHE A 385 -6.66 -22.63 -0.13
CA PHE A 385 -6.74 -21.30 0.46
C PHE A 385 -5.73 -20.29 -0.09
N ASN A 386 -5.01 -20.60 -1.18
CA ASN A 386 -4.18 -19.61 -1.84
C ASN A 386 -5.04 -18.51 -2.43
N VAL A 387 -4.58 -17.27 -2.34
CA VAL A 387 -5.35 -16.08 -2.76
C VAL A 387 -4.68 -15.38 -3.93
N ASN A 388 -5.47 -15.01 -4.92
CA ASN A 388 -5.11 -14.14 -6.01
C ASN A 388 -5.75 -12.75 -5.81
N LEU A 389 -4.92 -11.71 -5.76
CA LEU A 389 -5.30 -10.30 -5.67
C LEU A 389 -4.92 -9.52 -6.94
N LEU A 390 -4.14 -10.13 -7.82
CA LEU A 390 -3.39 -9.43 -8.86
C LEU A 390 -4.01 -9.60 -10.23
N THR A 391 -4.27 -10.84 -10.64
CA THR A 391 -4.67 -11.17 -12.00
C THR A 391 -6.08 -11.75 -12.05
N SER A 392 -6.73 -11.64 -13.22
CA SER A 392 -7.89 -12.49 -13.55
C SER A 392 -7.44 -13.92 -13.81
N SER A 393 -8.40 -14.85 -13.93
CA SER A 393 -8.16 -16.25 -14.34
C SER A 393 -7.49 -16.39 -15.71
N SER A 394 -7.54 -15.36 -16.55
CA SER A 394 -6.87 -15.28 -17.86
C SER A 394 -5.53 -14.54 -17.82
N GLY A 395 -5.02 -14.18 -16.63
CA GLY A 395 -3.76 -13.49 -16.47
C GLY A 395 -3.80 -11.97 -16.62
N LYS A 396 -4.97 -11.39 -16.96
CA LYS A 396 -5.09 -9.93 -17.06
C LYS A 396 -4.83 -9.25 -15.71
N MET A 397 -4.02 -8.18 -15.69
CA MET A 397 -3.74 -7.40 -14.49
C MET A 397 -5.02 -6.69 -14.00
N MET A 398 -5.46 -6.98 -12.80
CA MET A 398 -6.72 -6.48 -12.25
C MET A 398 -6.53 -5.66 -10.98
N GLY A 399 -5.45 -5.89 -10.26
CA GLY A 399 -5.24 -5.30 -8.95
C GLY A 399 -3.78 -5.04 -8.62
N GLY A 400 -3.48 -5.09 -7.34
CA GLY A 400 -2.15 -5.01 -6.77
C GLY A 400 -2.10 -5.84 -5.50
N LEU A 401 -0.90 -6.21 -5.07
CA LEU A 401 -0.70 -6.96 -3.83
C LEU A 401 -1.20 -6.16 -2.61
N GLY A 402 -0.96 -4.85 -2.62
CA GLY A 402 -1.28 -4.02 -1.45
C GLY A 402 -0.63 -4.56 -0.18
N GLY A 403 -1.29 -4.40 0.96
CA GLY A 403 -0.91 -5.00 2.23
C GLY A 403 -1.54 -6.36 2.50
N GLY A 404 -2.29 -6.93 1.55
CA GLY A 404 -3.02 -8.19 1.77
C GLY A 404 -2.15 -9.36 2.20
N PRO A 405 -1.06 -9.67 1.49
CA PRO A 405 -0.14 -10.74 1.88
C PRO A 405 0.51 -10.54 3.25
N ASP A 406 0.93 -9.30 3.55
CA ASP A 406 1.57 -8.95 4.83
C ASP A 406 0.59 -9.14 6.00
N VAL A 407 -0.64 -8.62 5.84
CA VAL A 407 -1.70 -8.75 6.85
C VAL A 407 -2.11 -10.19 7.05
N ALA A 408 -2.22 -11.00 5.98
CA ALA A 408 -2.52 -12.42 6.11
C ALA A 408 -1.45 -13.15 6.92
N ALA A 409 -0.18 -12.82 6.69
CA ALA A 409 0.94 -13.45 7.40
C ALA A 409 1.06 -12.96 8.87
N GLY A 410 0.79 -11.68 9.14
CA GLY A 410 1.01 -11.06 10.44
C GLY A 410 -0.17 -11.18 11.41
N ALA A 411 -1.41 -11.09 10.92
CA ALA A 411 -2.58 -11.13 11.79
C ALA A 411 -2.79 -12.51 12.45
N ASP A 412 -3.36 -12.49 13.65
CA ASP A 412 -3.76 -13.74 14.32
C ASP A 412 -4.80 -14.52 13.52
N ILE A 413 -5.81 -13.81 13.03
CA ILE A 413 -6.92 -14.38 12.25
C ILE A 413 -7.11 -13.52 10.99
N SER A 414 -6.67 -14.07 9.87
CA SER A 414 -6.87 -13.49 8.54
C SER A 414 -8.15 -14.04 7.90
N ILE A 415 -9.05 -13.15 7.52
CA ILE A 415 -10.37 -13.48 6.97
C ILE A 415 -10.43 -12.97 5.53
N VAL A 416 -10.43 -13.89 4.57
CA VAL A 416 -10.53 -13.55 3.14
C VAL A 416 -11.99 -13.51 2.72
N THR A 417 -12.40 -12.45 2.04
CA THR A 417 -13.80 -12.21 1.64
C THR A 417 -13.93 -12.07 0.13
N LEU A 418 -14.82 -12.82 -0.45
CA LEU A 418 -15.17 -12.69 -1.85
C LEU A 418 -16.54 -13.30 -2.16
N PRO A 419 -17.25 -12.85 -3.22
CA PRO A 419 -18.38 -13.57 -3.74
C PRO A 419 -17.91 -14.83 -4.47
N ILE A 420 -18.69 -15.90 -4.46
CA ILE A 420 -18.35 -17.15 -5.22
C ILE A 420 -18.19 -16.88 -6.72
N VAL A 421 -18.97 -15.93 -7.25
CA VAL A 421 -18.95 -15.59 -8.68
C VAL A 421 -18.99 -14.06 -8.83
N ARG A 422 -18.18 -13.53 -9.71
CA ARG A 422 -18.19 -12.14 -10.19
C ARG A 422 -18.66 -12.09 -11.63
N GLY A 423 -19.89 -11.61 -11.84
CA GLY A 423 -20.52 -11.71 -13.13
C GLY A 423 -20.71 -13.19 -13.52
N ARG A 424 -19.96 -13.67 -14.53
CA ARG A 424 -19.94 -15.06 -14.98
C ARG A 424 -18.67 -15.80 -14.59
N THR A 425 -17.70 -15.13 -13.94
CA THR A 425 -16.41 -15.71 -13.61
C THR A 425 -16.42 -16.27 -12.19
N PRO A 426 -16.11 -17.55 -11.97
CA PRO A 426 -15.91 -18.10 -10.64
C PRO A 426 -14.78 -17.36 -9.90
N SER A 427 -14.98 -17.11 -8.60
CA SER A 427 -13.93 -16.59 -7.73
C SER A 427 -13.36 -17.65 -6.78
N VAL A 428 -14.05 -18.78 -6.66
CA VAL A 428 -13.53 -20.00 -6.01
C VAL A 428 -13.16 -20.96 -7.12
N VAL A 429 -11.89 -21.36 -7.19
CA VAL A 429 -11.30 -22.14 -8.27
C VAL A 429 -10.51 -23.33 -7.72
N ASP A 430 -10.18 -24.32 -8.54
CA ASP A 430 -9.35 -25.43 -8.11
C ASP A 430 -7.91 -24.98 -7.79
N ARG A 431 -7.36 -24.06 -8.60
CA ARG A 431 -6.05 -23.47 -8.43
C ARG A 431 -6.05 -22.04 -8.94
N VAL A 432 -5.63 -21.07 -8.09
CA VAL A 432 -5.51 -19.66 -8.50
C VAL A 432 -4.46 -19.49 -9.61
N PHE A 433 -4.71 -18.60 -10.55
CA PHE A 433 -3.76 -18.28 -11.61
C PHE A 433 -2.46 -17.73 -11.03
N THR A 434 -2.55 -16.71 -10.17
CA THR A 434 -1.42 -16.10 -9.47
C THR A 434 -1.61 -16.26 -7.96
N CYS A 435 -0.67 -16.90 -7.27
CA CYS A 435 -0.68 -16.95 -5.82
C CYS A 435 0.00 -15.70 -5.25
N CYS A 436 -0.79 -14.77 -4.74
CA CYS A 436 -0.32 -13.57 -4.06
C CYS A 436 -0.16 -13.79 -2.56
N THR A 437 -1.06 -14.56 -1.95
CA THR A 437 -1.09 -14.86 -0.52
C THR A 437 -1.13 -16.38 -0.37
N PRO A 438 -0.09 -16.98 0.24
CA PRO A 438 -0.07 -18.41 0.48
C PRO A 438 -1.19 -18.84 1.43
N GLY A 439 -1.84 -19.97 1.12
CA GLY A 439 -3.00 -20.44 1.86
C GLY A 439 -2.73 -20.73 3.33
N GLU A 440 -1.52 -21.11 3.71
CA GLU A 440 -1.13 -21.34 5.12
C GLU A 440 -1.33 -20.10 6.01
N THR A 441 -1.30 -18.89 5.42
CA THR A 441 -1.50 -17.62 6.14
C THR A 441 -2.97 -17.22 6.26
N VAL A 442 -3.90 -17.94 5.61
CA VAL A 442 -5.33 -17.63 5.59
C VAL A 442 -6.07 -18.47 6.60
N ALA A 443 -6.71 -17.85 7.60
CA ALA A 443 -7.47 -18.57 8.64
C ALA A 443 -8.82 -19.07 8.12
N CYS A 444 -9.53 -18.25 7.36
CA CYS A 444 -10.80 -18.64 6.77
C CYS A 444 -11.14 -17.83 5.53
N VAL A 445 -12.03 -18.40 4.72
CA VAL A 445 -12.64 -17.75 3.55
C VAL A 445 -14.14 -17.61 3.78
N VAL A 446 -14.66 -16.39 3.60
CA VAL A 446 -16.07 -16.06 3.79
C VAL A 446 -16.70 -15.66 2.46
N THR A 447 -17.76 -16.38 2.08
CA THR A 447 -18.57 -16.13 0.89
C THR A 447 -20.04 -16.02 1.25
N GLN A 448 -20.90 -15.68 0.29
CA GLN A 448 -22.33 -15.73 0.52
C GLN A 448 -22.86 -17.14 0.85
N ALA A 449 -22.18 -18.21 0.37
CA ALA A 449 -22.59 -19.59 0.63
C ALA A 449 -22.25 -20.06 2.05
N GLY A 450 -21.11 -19.59 2.61
CA GLY A 450 -20.69 -20.03 3.92
C GLY A 450 -19.31 -19.53 4.33
N ILE A 451 -18.80 -20.14 5.38
CA ILE A 451 -17.48 -19.91 5.96
C ILE A 451 -16.68 -21.21 5.80
N ALA A 452 -15.55 -21.14 5.13
CA ALA A 452 -14.61 -22.24 5.04
C ALA A 452 -13.43 -21.97 5.98
N LEU A 453 -13.23 -22.82 6.96
CA LEU A 453 -12.09 -22.75 7.89
C LEU A 453 -10.91 -23.50 7.31
N ASN A 454 -9.71 -22.92 7.36
CA ASN A 454 -8.51 -23.56 6.86
C ASN A 454 -7.93 -24.54 7.89
N PRO A 455 -7.95 -25.86 7.63
CA PRO A 455 -7.48 -26.86 8.59
C PRO A 455 -5.96 -26.79 8.85
N ARG A 456 -5.20 -26.12 8.00
CA ARG A 456 -3.74 -25.92 8.14
C ARG A 456 -3.38 -24.68 8.96
N HIS A 457 -4.35 -23.79 9.21
CA HIS A 457 -4.07 -22.55 9.95
C HIS A 457 -3.95 -22.82 11.47
N ARG A 458 -2.99 -22.16 12.11
CA ARG A 458 -2.69 -22.31 13.56
C ARG A 458 -3.90 -22.15 14.49
N ASN A 459 -4.91 -21.37 14.11
CA ASN A 459 -6.10 -21.09 14.90
C ASN A 459 -7.32 -21.96 14.50
N TYR A 460 -7.14 -22.98 13.66
CA TYR A 460 -8.23 -23.81 13.15
C TYR A 460 -9.07 -24.46 14.25
N ALA A 461 -8.41 -25.07 15.24
CA ALA A 461 -9.10 -25.78 16.34
C ALA A 461 -10.04 -24.84 17.11
N GLU A 462 -9.54 -23.64 17.48
CA GLU A 462 -10.34 -22.63 18.17
C GLU A 462 -11.55 -22.17 17.33
N LEU A 463 -11.32 -21.85 16.07
CA LEU A 463 -12.38 -21.36 15.18
C LEU A 463 -13.45 -22.44 14.94
N ARG A 464 -13.05 -23.72 14.82
CA ARG A 464 -13.96 -24.84 14.62
C ARG A 464 -14.86 -25.11 15.82
N GLU A 465 -14.33 -24.98 17.05
CA GLU A 465 -15.10 -25.22 18.27
C GLU A 465 -16.19 -24.16 18.51
N ARG A 466 -16.04 -22.96 17.89
CA ARG A 466 -16.87 -21.79 18.17
C ARG A 466 -17.73 -21.33 16.99
N SER A 467 -17.53 -21.88 15.82
CA SER A 467 -18.34 -21.63 14.63
C SER A 467 -19.42 -22.71 14.46
#